data_44a2677e802175a0280726c77a19495a
#
_entry.id   44a2677e802175a0280726c77a19495a
#
_cell.length_a   1.000
_cell.length_b   1.000
_cell.length_c   1.000
_cell.angle_alpha   90.00
_cell.angle_beta   90.00
_cell.angle_gamma   90.00
#
_symmetry.space_group_name_H-M   'P 1'
#
loop_
_entity.id
_entity.type
_entity.pdbx_description
1 polymer ?
#
loop_
_entity_poly.entity_id
_entity_poly.type
_entity_poly.pdbx_seq_one_letter_code
_entity_poly.pdbx_strand_id
1 'polypeptide(L)'
;RPNFWPNTPDINPYHLQGANEAQHIIRYALAATLSSNIGLYGPVYEFMVTEGVPGKEEYMNSEKYQISHWDWNHENKLTRLITKMNWIRKQQPALQQTNNIQFCELHHDGLMAYYKWDQDQNNELLIVVSLDPYYKQAGNVRLPYEKINIAPGSQVVVKDLITDSTYTWNQEWNYVELHPALPVHIFQIYK
;
A
#
# COMPACT_ATOMS: atom_id res chain seq x y z
N ARG A 1 2.79 4.90 -19.31
CA ARG A 1 2.27 4.77 -17.93
C ARG A 1 3.42 4.34 -17.03
N PRO A 2 3.57 4.90 -15.83
CA PRO A 2 4.63 4.51 -14.90
C PRO A 2 4.44 3.06 -14.46
N ASN A 3 5.55 2.34 -14.27
CA ASN A 3 5.60 1.06 -13.62
C ASN A 3 6.32 1.25 -12.28
N PHE A 4 5.62 1.01 -11.17
CA PHE A 4 6.20 1.21 -9.84
C PHE A 4 6.86 -0.08 -9.36
N TRP A 5 8.06 0.08 -8.77
CA TRP A 5 8.86 -1.00 -8.23
C TRP A 5 9.25 -0.69 -6.80
N PRO A 6 8.96 -1.56 -5.83
CA PRO A 6 9.54 -1.42 -4.50
C PRO A 6 11.05 -1.73 -4.50
N ASN A 7 11.49 -2.67 -5.32
CA ASN A 7 12.89 -3.02 -5.59
C ASN A 7 13.06 -3.47 -7.04
N THR A 8 14.29 -3.57 -7.55
CA THR A 8 14.59 -4.14 -8.87
C THR A 8 15.72 -5.16 -8.77
N PRO A 9 16.03 -5.94 -9.82
CA PRO A 9 17.17 -6.86 -9.82
C PRO A 9 18.52 -6.22 -9.47
N ASP A 10 18.69 -4.96 -9.83
CA ASP A 10 19.95 -4.23 -9.62
C ASP A 10 19.90 -3.24 -8.46
N ILE A 11 18.71 -2.95 -7.91
CA ILE A 11 18.55 -1.86 -6.94
C ILE A 11 17.93 -2.37 -5.64
N ASN A 12 18.71 -2.25 -4.56
CA ASN A 12 18.26 -2.27 -3.17
C ASN A 12 18.21 -0.82 -2.66
N PRO A 13 17.05 -0.15 -2.71
CA PRO A 13 16.96 1.25 -2.34
C PRO A 13 17.37 1.48 -0.89
N TYR A 14 18.02 2.60 -0.59
CA TYR A 14 18.50 2.91 0.77
C TYR A 14 17.45 2.72 1.86
N HIS A 15 16.19 3.05 1.59
CA HIS A 15 15.11 2.89 2.58
C HIS A 15 14.70 1.42 2.83
N LEU A 16 15.17 0.47 2.02
CA LEU A 16 14.99 -0.97 2.24
C LEU A 16 16.24 -1.62 2.85
N GLN A 17 17.39 -0.95 2.84
CA GLN A 17 18.61 -1.48 3.46
C GLN A 17 18.48 -1.47 4.98
N GLY A 18 18.55 -2.67 5.59
CA GLY A 18 18.30 -2.85 7.03
C GLY A 18 16.86 -2.63 7.47
N ALA A 19 15.90 -2.55 6.53
CA ALA A 19 14.51 -2.28 6.82
C ALA A 19 13.79 -3.45 7.50
N ASN A 20 12.78 -3.10 8.33
CA ASN A 20 11.90 -4.08 8.94
C ASN A 20 10.75 -4.52 7.98
N GLU A 21 9.93 -5.46 8.42
CA GLU A 21 8.78 -5.97 7.67
C GLU A 21 7.77 -4.85 7.34
N ALA A 22 7.53 -3.94 8.28
CA ALA A 22 6.59 -2.84 8.07
C ALA A 22 7.01 -1.93 6.90
N GLN A 23 8.30 -1.63 6.79
CA GLN A 23 8.84 -0.83 5.67
C GLN A 23 8.62 -1.52 4.32
N HIS A 24 8.81 -2.84 4.25
CA HIS A 24 8.51 -3.62 3.04
C HIS A 24 7.01 -3.57 2.71
N ILE A 25 6.15 -3.72 3.71
CA ILE A 25 4.69 -3.62 3.52
C ILE A 25 4.30 -2.24 3.00
N ILE A 26 4.81 -1.15 3.61
CA ILE A 26 4.56 0.23 3.19
C ILE A 26 4.94 0.44 1.73
N ARG A 27 6.17 0.05 1.36
CA ARG A 27 6.67 0.24 -0.01
C ARG A 27 5.88 -0.57 -1.03
N TYR A 28 5.53 -1.81 -0.69
CA TYR A 28 4.67 -2.63 -1.56
C TYR A 28 3.28 -2.02 -1.70
N ALA A 29 2.66 -1.58 -0.60
CA ALA A 29 1.34 -0.97 -0.61
C ALA A 29 1.29 0.27 -1.51
N LEU A 30 2.26 1.17 -1.36
CA LEU A 30 2.37 2.37 -2.20
C LEU A 30 2.55 2.00 -3.68
N ALA A 31 3.47 1.10 -4.01
CA ALA A 31 3.67 0.67 -5.39
C ALA A 31 2.42 0.01 -5.98
N ALA A 32 1.74 -0.83 -5.19
CA ALA A 32 0.59 -1.61 -5.62
C ALA A 32 -0.70 -0.81 -5.78
N THR A 33 -0.82 0.37 -5.16
CA THR A 33 -2.08 1.12 -5.14
C THR A 33 -1.99 2.51 -5.80
N LEU A 34 -0.79 3.11 -5.90
CA LEU A 34 -0.62 4.38 -6.60
C LEU A 34 -0.62 4.23 -8.13
N SER A 35 -0.13 3.10 -8.66
CA SER A 35 -0.06 2.85 -10.09
C SER A 35 -0.85 1.61 -10.52
N SER A 36 -1.34 1.62 -11.76
CA SER A 36 -1.96 0.44 -12.38
C SER A 36 -0.94 -0.66 -12.68
N ASN A 37 0.32 -0.29 -12.93
CA ASN A 37 1.41 -1.22 -13.21
C ASN A 37 2.36 -1.28 -12.01
N ILE A 38 2.71 -2.51 -11.64
CA ILE A 38 3.68 -2.79 -10.59
C ILE A 38 4.64 -3.87 -11.07
N GLY A 39 5.91 -3.71 -10.74
CA GLY A 39 6.92 -4.76 -10.82
C GLY A 39 7.40 -5.13 -9.41
N LEU A 40 7.82 -6.35 -9.25
CA LEU A 40 8.41 -6.86 -8.02
C LEU A 40 9.58 -7.79 -8.39
N TYR A 41 10.74 -7.52 -7.83
CA TYR A 41 11.83 -8.48 -7.90
C TYR A 41 11.69 -9.46 -6.74
N GLY A 42 11.00 -10.54 -7.05
CA GLY A 42 10.37 -11.57 -6.23
C GLY A 42 11.10 -12.05 -4.99
N PRO A 43 11.88 -13.16 -5.02
CA PRO A 43 12.32 -13.79 -3.78
C PRO A 43 13.10 -12.85 -2.87
N VAL A 44 13.94 -11.99 -3.44
CA VAL A 44 14.75 -11.02 -2.70
C VAL A 44 13.87 -10.10 -1.85
N TYR A 45 12.74 -9.62 -2.40
CA TYR A 45 11.80 -8.77 -1.67
C TYR A 45 10.95 -9.58 -0.70
N GLU A 46 10.41 -10.70 -1.14
CA GLU A 46 9.50 -11.56 -0.37
C GLU A 46 10.17 -12.16 0.87
N PHE A 47 11.47 -12.43 0.77
CA PHE A 47 12.29 -12.91 1.90
C PHE A 47 12.98 -11.77 2.67
N MET A 48 12.67 -10.51 2.32
CA MET A 48 13.20 -9.33 2.99
C MET A 48 14.73 -9.33 3.06
N VAL A 49 15.39 -9.59 1.92
CA VAL A 49 16.84 -9.44 1.83
C VAL A 49 17.16 -7.94 1.84
N THR A 50 17.74 -7.47 2.93
CA THR A 50 17.96 -6.04 3.17
C THR A 50 19.42 -5.63 3.10
N GLU A 51 20.34 -6.59 3.04
CA GLU A 51 21.77 -6.30 3.06
C GLU A 51 22.21 -5.62 1.75
N GLY A 52 22.80 -4.43 1.88
CA GLY A 52 23.22 -3.62 0.76
C GLY A 52 24.74 -3.41 0.73
N VAL A 53 25.27 -3.09 -0.45
CA VAL A 53 26.65 -2.67 -0.62
C VAL A 53 26.83 -1.29 0.04
N PRO A 54 27.81 -1.10 0.95
CA PRO A 54 28.01 0.17 1.62
C PRO A 54 28.12 1.36 0.65
N GLY A 55 27.27 2.37 0.86
CA GLY A 55 27.24 3.59 0.04
C GLY A 55 26.64 3.45 -1.36
N LYS A 56 25.99 2.31 -1.66
CA LYS A 56 25.31 2.07 -2.93
C LYS A 56 23.90 1.50 -2.74
N GLU A 57 23.02 1.77 -3.66
CA GLU A 57 21.70 1.14 -3.73
C GLU A 57 21.77 -0.21 -4.48
N GLU A 58 22.64 -1.11 -4.02
CA GLU A 58 22.85 -2.43 -4.62
C GLU A 58 22.75 -3.52 -3.54
N TYR A 59 22.22 -4.69 -3.90
CA TYR A 59 22.27 -5.86 -3.03
C TYR A 59 23.69 -6.38 -2.85
N MET A 60 24.06 -6.74 -1.61
CA MET A 60 25.38 -7.28 -1.30
C MET A 60 25.69 -8.54 -2.12
N ASN A 61 24.72 -9.45 -2.21
CA ASN A 61 24.82 -10.71 -2.94
C ASN A 61 23.78 -10.73 -4.07
N SER A 62 24.01 -9.88 -5.08
CA SER A 62 23.07 -9.78 -6.22
C SER A 62 23.06 -11.06 -7.04
N GLU A 63 21.88 -11.56 -7.39
CA GLU A 63 21.70 -12.71 -8.31
C GLU A 63 22.24 -12.46 -9.73
N LYS A 64 22.59 -11.23 -10.05
CA LYS A 64 23.36 -10.87 -11.25
C LYS A 64 24.73 -11.57 -11.27
N TYR A 65 25.31 -11.83 -10.11
CA TYR A 65 26.66 -12.40 -9.97
C TYR A 65 26.70 -13.69 -9.17
N GLN A 66 25.62 -14.01 -8.48
CA GLN A 66 25.56 -15.15 -7.55
C GLN A 66 24.25 -15.90 -7.72
N ILE A 67 24.32 -17.23 -7.80
CA ILE A 67 23.14 -18.09 -7.79
C ILE A 67 22.64 -18.21 -6.35
N SER A 68 21.38 -17.85 -6.14
CA SER A 68 20.69 -18.01 -4.84
C SER A 68 19.72 -19.19 -4.89
N HIS A 69 19.53 -19.82 -3.75
CA HIS A 69 18.56 -20.90 -3.55
C HIS A 69 17.50 -20.44 -2.56
N TRP A 70 16.24 -20.47 -3.01
CA TRP A 70 15.11 -19.99 -2.24
C TRP A 70 14.21 -21.14 -1.81
N ASP A 71 13.74 -21.12 -0.55
CA ASP A 71 12.69 -22.03 -0.10
C ASP A 71 11.33 -21.50 -0.53
N TRP A 72 10.87 -21.91 -1.68
CA TRP A 72 9.60 -21.49 -2.28
C TRP A 72 8.36 -21.91 -1.47
N ASN A 73 8.51 -22.78 -0.48
CA ASN A 73 7.43 -23.19 0.41
C ASN A 73 7.38 -22.35 1.69
N HIS A 74 8.37 -21.49 1.90
CA HIS A 74 8.40 -20.60 3.06
C HIS A 74 7.38 -19.49 2.91
N GLU A 75 6.38 -19.50 3.79
CA GLU A 75 5.42 -18.41 3.92
C GLU A 75 5.79 -17.50 5.08
N ASN A 76 5.70 -16.19 4.86
CA ASN A 76 5.80 -15.17 5.89
C ASN A 76 4.61 -14.19 5.77
N LYS A 77 4.53 -13.23 6.68
CA LYS A 77 3.45 -12.26 6.68
C LYS A 77 3.45 -11.37 5.44
N LEU A 78 4.64 -10.98 4.95
CA LEU A 78 4.77 -10.15 3.75
C LEU A 78 4.26 -10.89 2.52
N THR A 79 4.61 -12.17 2.31
CA THR A 79 4.14 -12.97 1.18
C THR A 79 2.62 -13.15 1.19
N ARG A 80 2.03 -13.38 2.38
CA ARG A 80 0.57 -13.45 2.52
C ARG A 80 -0.11 -12.12 2.18
N LEU A 81 0.47 -11.00 2.63
CA LEU A 81 -0.08 -9.67 2.33
C LEU A 81 0.06 -9.33 0.83
N ILE A 82 1.20 -9.63 0.21
CA ILE A 82 1.40 -9.47 -1.24
C ILE A 82 0.32 -10.25 -2.01
N THR A 83 0.08 -11.50 -1.63
CA THR A 83 -0.97 -12.35 -2.23
C THR A 83 -2.35 -11.72 -2.08
N LYS A 84 -2.73 -11.29 -0.85
CA LYS A 84 -4.03 -10.63 -0.59
C LYS A 84 -4.17 -9.35 -1.40
N MET A 85 -3.14 -8.50 -1.42
CA MET A 85 -3.18 -7.23 -2.16
C MET A 85 -3.24 -7.44 -3.68
N ASN A 86 -2.53 -8.43 -4.22
CA ASN A 86 -2.62 -8.79 -5.64
C ASN A 86 -4.03 -9.29 -6.00
N TRP A 87 -4.65 -10.06 -5.12
CA TRP A 87 -6.04 -10.48 -5.29
C TRP A 87 -6.98 -9.26 -5.27
N ILE A 88 -6.84 -8.34 -4.28
CA ILE A 88 -7.59 -7.09 -4.21
C ILE A 88 -7.43 -6.30 -5.51
N ARG A 89 -6.19 -6.09 -5.99
CA ARG A 89 -5.92 -5.39 -7.25
C ARG A 89 -6.66 -6.00 -8.44
N LYS A 90 -6.74 -7.33 -8.49
CA LYS A 90 -7.44 -8.05 -9.55
C LYS A 90 -8.96 -7.85 -9.49
N GLN A 91 -9.52 -7.73 -8.29
CA GLN A 91 -10.96 -7.57 -8.06
C GLN A 91 -11.44 -6.10 -8.11
N GLN A 92 -10.54 -5.14 -7.94
CA GLN A 92 -10.89 -3.72 -7.81
C GLN A 92 -10.48 -2.93 -9.06
N PRO A 93 -11.43 -2.61 -9.98
CA PRO A 93 -11.14 -1.86 -11.21
C PRO A 93 -10.48 -0.50 -10.95
N ALA A 94 -10.78 0.15 -9.82
CA ALA A 94 -10.15 1.40 -9.42
C ALA A 94 -8.61 1.30 -9.29
N LEU A 95 -8.06 0.12 -8.96
CA LEU A 95 -6.61 -0.11 -8.86
C LEU A 95 -5.95 -0.46 -10.20
N GLN A 96 -6.73 -0.67 -11.24
CA GLN A 96 -6.24 -1.01 -12.59
C GLN A 96 -6.04 0.21 -13.49
N GLN A 97 -6.24 1.41 -12.94
CA GLN A 97 -6.05 2.69 -13.63
C GLN A 97 -5.02 3.54 -12.88
N THR A 98 -4.32 4.42 -13.62
CA THR A 98 -3.25 5.26 -13.04
C THR A 98 -3.72 6.69 -12.75
N ASN A 99 -4.49 7.30 -13.67
CA ASN A 99 -4.82 8.73 -13.59
C ASN A 99 -6.08 9.04 -12.75
N ASN A 100 -6.64 8.05 -12.10
CA ASN A 100 -7.84 8.11 -11.27
C ASN A 100 -7.45 8.20 -9.79
N ILE A 101 -6.73 9.23 -9.42
CA ILE A 101 -6.22 9.42 -8.06
C ILE A 101 -6.43 10.86 -7.59
N GLN A 102 -6.84 11.01 -6.33
CA GLN A 102 -6.91 12.28 -5.63
C GLN A 102 -6.39 12.08 -4.20
N PHE A 103 -5.40 12.86 -3.79
CA PHE A 103 -4.94 12.85 -2.41
C PHE A 103 -6.00 13.49 -1.51
N CYS A 104 -6.20 12.87 -0.34
CA CYS A 104 -7.16 13.31 0.65
C CYS A 104 -6.50 14.12 1.75
N GLU A 105 -7.23 15.08 2.30
CA GLU A 105 -6.79 15.83 3.48
C GLU A 105 -6.70 14.90 4.69
N LEU A 106 -5.65 15.07 5.48
CA LEU A 106 -5.33 14.22 6.61
C LEU A 106 -4.66 15.05 7.73
N HIS A 107 -5.13 14.92 8.96
CA HIS A 107 -4.59 15.65 10.11
C HIS A 107 -3.43 14.89 10.77
N HIS A 108 -2.48 14.40 9.98
CA HIS A 108 -1.26 13.75 10.48
C HIS A 108 -0.23 13.52 9.38
N ASP A 109 0.98 14.06 9.53
CA ASP A 109 2.06 13.96 8.52
C ASP A 109 2.67 12.54 8.39
N GLY A 110 2.48 11.69 9.39
CA GLY A 110 2.92 10.28 9.38
C GLY A 110 2.01 9.34 8.60
N LEU A 111 0.93 9.87 8.00
CA LEU A 111 -0.02 9.11 7.19
C LEU A 111 -0.15 9.72 5.79
N MET A 112 -0.46 8.88 4.81
CA MET A 112 -0.84 9.30 3.46
C MET A 112 -2.19 8.70 3.13
N ALA A 113 -3.12 9.51 2.62
CA ALA A 113 -4.42 9.03 2.18
C ALA A 113 -4.71 9.50 0.75
N TYR A 114 -5.30 8.62 -0.05
CA TYR A 114 -5.73 8.93 -1.40
C TYR A 114 -6.94 8.09 -1.81
N TYR A 115 -7.80 8.73 -2.57
CA TYR A 115 -8.99 8.15 -3.15
C TYR A 115 -8.72 7.73 -4.60
N LYS A 116 -9.28 6.58 -4.98
CA LYS A 116 -9.27 6.06 -6.34
C LYS A 116 -10.66 5.58 -6.74
N TRP A 117 -10.95 5.66 -8.05
CA TRP A 117 -12.26 5.29 -8.61
C TRP A 117 -12.11 4.59 -9.96
N ASP A 118 -13.08 3.79 -10.35
CA ASP A 118 -13.20 3.30 -11.72
C ASP A 118 -13.89 4.34 -12.62
N GLN A 119 -13.94 4.06 -13.92
CA GLN A 119 -14.48 5.02 -14.91
C GLN A 119 -15.93 5.42 -14.64
N ASP A 120 -16.73 4.49 -14.16
CA ASP A 120 -18.17 4.67 -13.93
C ASP A 120 -18.51 5.01 -12.47
N GLN A 121 -17.49 5.16 -11.61
CA GLN A 121 -17.63 5.39 -10.17
C GLN A 121 -18.46 4.32 -9.43
N ASN A 122 -18.45 3.08 -9.93
CA ASN A 122 -19.05 1.93 -9.27
C ASN A 122 -18.11 1.25 -8.29
N ASN A 123 -16.82 1.54 -8.41
CA ASN A 123 -15.77 1.03 -7.54
C ASN A 123 -14.92 2.19 -7.01
N GLU A 124 -15.11 2.51 -5.76
CA GLU A 124 -14.49 3.65 -5.09
C GLU A 124 -13.71 3.17 -3.88
N LEU A 125 -12.45 3.56 -3.80
CA LEU A 125 -11.53 3.14 -2.77
C LEU A 125 -10.88 4.34 -2.09
N LEU A 126 -10.78 4.29 -0.76
CA LEU A 126 -9.87 5.13 0.01
C LEU A 126 -8.72 4.26 0.49
N ILE A 127 -7.51 4.62 0.15
CA ILE A 127 -6.31 3.95 0.62
C ILE A 127 -5.64 4.85 1.65
N VAL A 128 -5.29 4.29 2.81
CA VAL A 128 -4.53 4.98 3.86
C VAL A 128 -3.29 4.15 4.16
N VAL A 129 -2.13 4.79 4.12
CA VAL A 129 -0.82 4.16 4.33
C VAL A 129 -0.06 4.92 5.39
N SER A 130 0.51 4.20 6.37
CA SER A 130 1.49 4.77 7.30
C SER A 130 2.79 5.04 6.56
N LEU A 131 3.44 6.16 6.87
CA LEU A 131 4.78 6.50 6.39
C LEU A 131 5.87 6.16 7.43
N ASP A 132 5.46 5.69 8.61
CA ASP A 132 6.33 5.31 9.71
C ASP A 132 6.30 3.78 9.92
N PRO A 133 7.43 3.09 9.71
CA PRO A 133 7.51 1.64 9.90
C PRO A 133 7.74 1.21 11.35
N TYR A 134 7.88 2.14 12.30
CA TYR A 134 8.30 1.83 13.67
C TYR A 134 7.19 2.07 14.70
N TYR A 135 6.39 3.11 14.51
CA TYR A 135 5.39 3.52 15.49
C TYR A 135 3.99 3.54 14.90
N LYS A 136 3.03 3.35 15.77
CA LYS A 136 1.62 3.53 15.45
C LYS A 136 1.37 4.98 15.02
N GLN A 137 0.64 5.16 13.93
CA GLN A 137 0.21 6.45 13.43
C GLN A 137 -1.32 6.49 13.40
N ALA A 138 -1.88 7.63 13.82
CA ALA A 138 -3.32 7.83 13.84
C ALA A 138 -3.68 9.28 13.48
N GLY A 139 -4.79 9.46 12.80
CA GLY A 139 -5.24 10.79 12.40
C GLY A 139 -6.68 10.76 11.89
N ASN A 140 -7.19 11.93 11.54
CA ASN A 140 -8.50 12.04 10.92
C ASN A 140 -8.32 12.30 9.41
N VAL A 141 -8.96 11.48 8.59
CA VAL A 141 -9.01 11.61 7.14
C VAL A 141 -10.35 12.20 6.71
N ARG A 142 -10.30 13.14 5.77
CA ARG A 142 -11.48 13.68 5.10
C ARG A 142 -11.72 12.92 3.80
N LEU A 143 -12.94 12.39 3.64
CA LEU A 143 -13.35 11.86 2.34
C LEU A 143 -13.47 12.98 1.31
N PRO A 144 -13.17 12.73 0.04
CA PRO A 144 -13.35 13.73 -1.03
C PRO A 144 -14.83 13.81 -1.43
N TYR A 145 -15.68 14.34 -0.56
CA TYR A 145 -17.14 14.37 -0.68
C TYR A 145 -17.62 14.93 -2.01
N GLU A 146 -16.92 15.95 -2.50
CA GLU A 146 -17.23 16.59 -3.79
C GLU A 146 -17.02 15.62 -4.96
N LYS A 147 -16.05 14.71 -4.83
CA LYS A 147 -15.73 13.73 -5.86
C LYS A 147 -16.66 12.52 -5.80
N ILE A 148 -16.98 12.07 -4.60
CA ILE A 148 -17.95 10.95 -4.40
C ILE A 148 -19.41 11.39 -4.51
N ASN A 149 -19.65 12.69 -4.71
CA ASN A 149 -20.96 13.29 -4.96
C ASN A 149 -21.98 13.04 -3.82
N ILE A 150 -21.56 13.24 -2.59
CA ILE A 150 -22.40 13.24 -1.39
C ILE A 150 -22.09 14.47 -0.53
N ALA A 151 -23.02 14.87 0.33
CA ALA A 151 -22.79 15.99 1.24
C ALA A 151 -21.74 15.62 2.31
N PRO A 152 -20.87 16.57 2.72
CA PRO A 152 -19.96 16.35 3.84
C PRO A 152 -20.70 15.87 5.09
N GLY A 153 -20.16 14.83 5.75
CA GLY A 153 -20.79 14.21 6.91
C GLY A 153 -21.96 13.27 6.63
N SER A 154 -22.28 13.02 5.35
CA SER A 154 -23.21 11.95 4.99
C SER A 154 -22.70 10.62 5.49
N GLN A 155 -23.63 9.76 5.89
CA GLN A 155 -23.30 8.40 6.28
C GLN A 155 -22.81 7.60 5.07
N VAL A 156 -21.64 6.95 5.24
CA VAL A 156 -21.10 5.98 4.30
C VAL A 156 -20.67 4.72 5.04
N VAL A 157 -20.74 3.59 4.37
CA VAL A 157 -20.16 2.35 4.87
C VAL A 157 -18.81 2.15 4.18
N VAL A 158 -17.78 1.86 4.94
CA VAL A 158 -16.45 1.53 4.40
C VAL A 158 -16.06 0.14 4.84
N LYS A 159 -15.63 -0.68 3.88
CA LYS A 159 -15.11 -2.03 4.15
C LYS A 159 -13.62 -2.06 3.88
N ASP A 160 -12.83 -2.36 4.89
CA ASP A 160 -11.40 -2.63 4.70
C ASP A 160 -11.19 -3.99 4.02
N LEU A 161 -10.67 -3.97 2.82
CA LEU A 161 -10.45 -5.16 1.99
C LEU A 161 -9.30 -6.04 2.47
N ILE A 162 -8.45 -5.52 3.37
CA ILE A 162 -7.34 -6.30 3.94
C ILE A 162 -7.82 -7.10 5.15
N THR A 163 -8.55 -6.46 6.07
CA THR A 163 -9.01 -7.08 7.32
C THR A 163 -10.42 -7.65 7.24
N ASP A 164 -11.16 -7.31 6.17
CA ASP A 164 -12.59 -7.59 5.98
C ASP A 164 -13.51 -6.88 6.99
N SER A 165 -12.98 -5.98 7.82
CA SER A 165 -13.75 -5.18 8.78
C SER A 165 -14.56 -4.11 8.08
N THR A 166 -15.77 -3.83 8.63
CA THR A 166 -16.68 -2.81 8.09
C THR A 166 -16.94 -1.73 9.14
N TYR A 167 -16.95 -0.48 8.70
CA TYR A 167 -17.19 0.68 9.55
C TYR A 167 -18.26 1.57 8.94
N THR A 168 -19.02 2.24 9.80
CA THR A 168 -19.95 3.29 9.39
C THR A 168 -19.35 4.64 9.76
N TRP A 169 -19.10 5.46 8.74
CA TRP A 169 -18.60 6.82 8.87
C TRP A 169 -19.76 7.80 8.66
N ASN A 170 -19.89 8.76 9.55
CA ASN A 170 -20.98 9.74 9.53
C ASN A 170 -20.51 11.16 9.89
N GLN A 171 -19.19 11.39 9.80
CA GLN A 171 -18.57 12.67 10.06
C GLN A 171 -17.75 13.09 8.83
N GLU A 172 -17.52 14.38 8.68
CA GLU A 172 -16.66 14.89 7.62
C GLU A 172 -15.22 14.39 7.77
N TRP A 173 -14.74 14.29 9.00
CA TRP A 173 -13.43 13.80 9.36
C TRP A 173 -13.55 12.49 10.13
N ASN A 174 -12.95 11.44 9.62
CA ASN A 174 -13.08 10.10 10.18
C ASN A 174 -11.74 9.58 10.69
N TYR A 175 -11.74 9.05 11.90
CA TYR A 175 -10.53 8.52 12.54
C TYR A 175 -10.03 7.26 11.86
N VAL A 176 -8.72 7.22 11.64
CA VAL A 176 -7.98 6.04 11.15
C VAL A 176 -6.74 5.83 12.02
N GLU A 177 -6.39 4.58 12.22
CA GLU A 177 -5.22 4.18 13.01
C GLU A 177 -4.50 3.02 12.30
N LEU A 178 -3.19 3.15 12.17
CA LEU A 178 -2.33 2.18 11.50
C LEU A 178 -1.18 1.77 12.40
N HIS A 179 -0.95 0.47 12.50
CA HIS A 179 0.15 -0.12 13.25
C HIS A 179 1.26 -0.60 12.30
N PRO A 180 2.53 -0.67 12.76
CA PRO A 180 3.59 -1.32 12.00
C PRO A 180 3.24 -2.76 11.59
N ALA A 181 2.44 -3.45 12.41
CA ALA A 181 1.95 -4.77 12.07
C ALA A 181 1.03 -4.80 10.84
N LEU A 182 0.27 -3.73 10.57
CA LEU A 182 -0.56 -3.56 9.38
C LEU A 182 -0.59 -2.07 9.00
N PRO A 183 0.43 -1.57 8.26
CA PRO A 183 0.60 -0.16 8.00
C PRO A 183 -0.21 0.34 6.78
N VAL A 184 -1.27 -0.35 6.40
CA VAL A 184 -2.12 0.01 5.27
C VAL A 184 -3.56 -0.44 5.48
N HIS A 185 -4.53 0.42 5.09
CA HIS A 185 -5.92 0.07 4.87
C HIS A 185 -6.33 0.36 3.43
N ILE A 186 -7.18 -0.48 2.86
CA ILE A 186 -7.81 -0.29 1.56
C ILE A 186 -9.32 -0.37 1.79
N PHE A 187 -9.93 0.77 1.98
CA PHE A 187 -11.38 0.87 2.22
C PHE A 187 -12.15 0.94 0.91
N GLN A 188 -13.05 0.01 0.67
CA GLN A 188 -14.08 0.15 -0.35
C GLN A 188 -15.24 0.96 0.23
N ILE A 189 -15.70 1.97 -0.52
CA ILE A 189 -16.75 2.91 -0.09
C ILE A 189 -18.08 2.44 -0.65
N TYR A 190 -19.10 2.40 0.21
CA TYR A 190 -20.51 2.14 -0.12
C TYR A 190 -21.37 3.32 0.35
N LYS A 191 -22.09 3.93 -0.59
CA LYS A 191 -22.98 5.08 -0.38
C LYS A 191 -24.38 4.65 0.02
#